data_979483d86b65cb7ae52cf1f8756f7130
#
_entry.id   979483d86b65cb7ae52cf1f8756f7130
#
_cell.length_a   1.000
_cell.length_b   1.000
_cell.length_c   1.000
_cell.angle_alpha   90.00
_cell.angle_beta   90.00
_cell.angle_gamma   90.00
#
_symmetry.space_group_name_H-M   'P 1'
#
loop_
_entity.id
_entity.type
_entity.pdbx_description
1 polymer ?
#
loop_
_entity_poly.entity_id
_entity_poly.type
_entity_poly.pdbx_seq_one_letter_code
_entity_poly.pdbx_strand_id
1 'polypeptide(L)'
;MNENNQLVRALGLKESISMTIGTVVGVGLFTCGSAQIGSVGSWIIGFTFVALLISIWPCLIYGEMSAALPCAGGTYNYAKRGLNRVWANMAGWHYIVSVVAIGAGETLAFANYFKILMEQLGISIVKLDSRIIAIILVAVFLILNFRGIEQSGKAQTAFMFFFWGCSVCWFLYMIPKIHVEYFGGIAMNSLPPFNEMMYIFGLVWWCYTGFETCVSMGAETKYPQYTLPRALKISVFMVFALNALFQWFLVGLVPKEFYGILAAADAPYAEGLKAVGLVGFPIILLCIGIAFGGDLSTINPGIAAPARYIYTMAEDGALPKFLGKIHPKFKTPYVAVIVVGVINFILIATGSINYIASVSLISLAICYMIGCLSYMGLKKKYPDMKRPYKAPLGVVGCIFTIVVYCFMLIFADKAALITSGIITVLCVIFYFAYSHRKECAMPTIEEEIGVIEEPDEQTKVKMDRQYAIWKVCTIIVTCIALGIYIIPMVL
;
A
#
# COMPACT_ATOMS: atom_id res chain seq x y z
N MET A 1 -24.56 21.73 -4.07
CA MET A 1 -23.19 21.66 -4.62
C MET A 1 -23.25 21.97 -6.11
N ASN A 2 -22.40 22.86 -6.63
CA ASN A 2 -22.37 23.11 -8.08
C ASN A 2 -21.89 21.84 -8.78
N GLU A 3 -22.60 21.38 -9.81
CA GLU A 3 -22.25 20.20 -10.65
C GLU A 3 -20.80 20.24 -11.20
N ASN A 4 -20.23 21.43 -11.27
CA ASN A 4 -18.87 21.66 -11.75
C ASN A 4 -17.75 21.23 -10.77
N ASN A 5 -18.06 20.83 -9.54
CA ASN A 5 -17.09 20.56 -8.47
C ASN A 5 -17.11 19.11 -7.96
N GLN A 6 -17.63 18.15 -8.74
CA GLN A 6 -17.69 16.73 -8.36
C GLN A 6 -16.56 15.93 -9.03
N LEU A 7 -16.03 14.94 -8.28
CA LEU A 7 -15.11 13.93 -8.80
C LEU A 7 -15.85 13.00 -9.76
N VAL A 8 -15.17 12.55 -10.81
CA VAL A 8 -15.79 11.71 -11.86
C VAL A 8 -15.59 10.23 -11.58
N ARG A 9 -16.65 9.42 -11.59
CA ARG A 9 -16.58 7.96 -11.45
C ARG A 9 -16.02 7.31 -12.70
N ALA A 10 -14.71 7.00 -12.71
CA ALA A 10 -13.98 6.45 -13.85
C ALA A 10 -13.39 5.06 -13.61
N LEU A 11 -13.06 4.72 -12.33
CA LEU A 11 -12.33 3.52 -11.96
C LEU A 11 -13.25 2.28 -11.90
N GLY A 12 -12.90 1.22 -12.65
CA GLY A 12 -13.55 -0.08 -12.57
C GLY A 12 -12.85 -1.07 -11.63
N LEU A 13 -13.26 -2.34 -11.66
CA LEU A 13 -12.67 -3.41 -10.83
C LEU A 13 -11.19 -3.62 -11.11
N LYS A 14 -10.79 -3.61 -12.38
CA LYS A 14 -9.40 -3.80 -12.81
C LYS A 14 -8.48 -2.70 -12.30
N GLU A 15 -8.91 -1.44 -12.44
CA GLU A 15 -8.16 -0.27 -11.96
C GLU A 15 -8.08 -0.27 -10.43
N SER A 16 -9.17 -0.60 -9.73
CA SER A 16 -9.19 -0.70 -8.26
C SER A 16 -8.26 -1.78 -7.72
N ILE A 17 -8.23 -2.97 -8.36
CA ILE A 17 -7.28 -4.05 -8.03
C ILE A 17 -5.84 -3.58 -8.27
N SER A 18 -5.58 -2.98 -9.45
CA SER A 18 -4.24 -2.50 -9.81
C SER A 18 -3.75 -1.40 -8.88
N MET A 19 -4.62 -0.49 -8.44
CA MET A 19 -4.27 0.53 -7.47
C MET A 19 -3.99 -0.06 -6.08
N THR A 20 -4.81 -1.01 -5.63
CA THR A 20 -4.61 -1.65 -4.33
C THR A 20 -3.32 -2.46 -4.28
N ILE A 21 -3.11 -3.36 -5.25
CA ILE A 21 -1.90 -4.19 -5.29
C ILE A 21 -0.68 -3.31 -5.55
N GLY A 22 -0.78 -2.35 -6.47
CA GLY A 22 0.31 -1.45 -6.80
C GLY A 22 0.77 -0.58 -5.63
N THR A 23 -0.12 -0.16 -4.72
CA THR A 23 0.30 0.59 -3.53
C THR A 23 1.06 -0.28 -2.52
N VAL A 24 0.85 -1.59 -2.57
CA VAL A 24 1.40 -2.53 -1.59
C VAL A 24 2.68 -3.19 -2.09
N VAL A 25 2.77 -3.47 -3.41
CA VAL A 25 3.88 -4.21 -4.02
C VAL A 25 4.92 -3.24 -4.59
N GLY A 26 5.94 -2.95 -3.80
CA GLY A 26 7.03 -2.05 -4.16
C GLY A 26 8.17 -2.13 -3.15
N VAL A 27 8.64 -1.01 -2.63
CA VAL A 27 9.77 -0.90 -1.69
C VAL A 27 9.61 -1.81 -0.45
N GLY A 28 8.37 -2.02 -0.01
CA GLY A 28 8.07 -2.95 1.06
C GLY A 28 8.63 -4.33 0.76
N LEU A 29 8.20 -4.93 -0.35
CA LEU A 29 8.65 -6.25 -0.77
C LEU A 29 10.11 -6.27 -1.21
N PHE A 30 10.50 -5.36 -2.12
CA PHE A 30 11.77 -5.46 -2.85
C PHE A 30 12.97 -4.87 -2.12
N THR A 31 12.75 -4.07 -1.08
CA THR A 31 13.83 -3.47 -0.27
C THR A 31 13.67 -3.84 1.20
N CYS A 32 12.65 -3.32 1.88
CA CYS A 32 12.55 -3.47 3.34
C CYS A 32 12.29 -4.92 3.77
N GLY A 33 11.29 -5.60 3.17
CA GLY A 33 10.93 -6.97 3.54
C GLY A 33 12.00 -7.99 3.13
N SER A 34 12.58 -7.85 1.93
CA SER A 34 13.61 -8.77 1.44
C SER A 34 14.94 -8.63 2.17
N ALA A 35 15.32 -7.42 2.63
CA ALA A 35 16.51 -7.23 3.45
C ALA A 35 16.43 -8.05 4.76
N GLN A 36 15.23 -8.29 5.28
CA GLN A 36 15.04 -9.07 6.52
C GLN A 36 15.41 -10.55 6.35
N ILE A 37 15.46 -11.06 5.11
CA ILE A 37 16.01 -12.42 4.84
C ILE A 37 17.43 -12.52 5.37
N GLY A 38 18.20 -11.44 5.31
CA GLY A 38 19.54 -11.38 5.87
C GLY A 38 19.62 -11.67 7.38
N SER A 39 18.57 -11.36 8.13
CA SER A 39 18.49 -11.56 9.58
C SER A 39 17.77 -12.85 9.99
N VAL A 40 16.70 -13.24 9.26
CA VAL A 40 15.85 -14.37 9.67
C VAL A 40 15.86 -15.54 8.67
N GLY A 41 16.53 -15.42 7.54
CA GLY A 41 16.63 -16.45 6.52
C GLY A 41 15.26 -16.93 6.04
N SER A 42 15.07 -18.23 5.90
CA SER A 42 13.82 -18.87 5.45
C SER A 42 12.62 -18.64 6.38
N TRP A 43 12.83 -18.24 7.64
CA TRP A 43 11.73 -17.87 8.55
C TRP A 43 10.90 -16.68 8.03
N ILE A 44 11.45 -15.86 7.11
CA ILE A 44 10.71 -14.78 6.42
C ILE A 44 9.42 -15.30 5.80
N ILE A 45 9.41 -16.53 5.32
CA ILE A 45 8.28 -17.20 4.70
C ILE A 45 7.13 -17.35 5.71
N GLY A 46 7.45 -17.84 6.93
CA GLY A 46 6.47 -17.94 8.01
C GLY A 46 5.95 -16.56 8.46
N PHE A 47 6.82 -15.56 8.55
CA PHE A 47 6.42 -14.19 8.87
C PHE A 47 5.45 -13.62 7.84
N THR A 48 5.70 -13.87 6.55
CA THR A 48 4.82 -13.46 5.45
C THR A 48 3.43 -14.10 5.55
N PHE A 49 3.36 -15.37 5.93
CA PHE A 49 2.08 -16.06 6.16
C PHE A 49 1.32 -15.49 7.37
N VAL A 50 2.00 -15.23 8.49
CA VAL A 50 1.39 -14.59 9.67
C VAL A 50 0.93 -13.17 9.34
N ALA A 51 1.72 -12.43 8.56
CA ALA A 51 1.34 -11.09 8.09
C ALA A 51 0.05 -11.10 7.25
N LEU A 52 -0.15 -12.11 6.38
CA LEU A 52 -1.44 -12.31 5.71
C LEU A 52 -2.58 -12.46 6.73
N LEU A 53 -2.43 -13.37 7.72
CA LEU A 53 -3.49 -13.67 8.68
C LEU A 53 -3.94 -12.43 9.45
N ILE A 54 -3.01 -11.55 9.85
CA ILE A 54 -3.37 -10.33 10.57
C ILE A 54 -3.87 -9.21 9.65
N SER A 55 -3.61 -9.27 8.33
CA SER A 55 -4.03 -8.27 7.33
C SER A 55 -5.42 -8.57 6.74
N ILE A 56 -5.90 -9.80 6.82
CA ILE A 56 -7.21 -10.19 6.27
C ILE A 56 -8.34 -9.37 6.92
N TRP A 57 -8.36 -9.28 8.25
CA TRP A 57 -9.48 -8.66 8.97
C TRP A 57 -9.64 -7.18 8.67
N PRO A 58 -8.62 -6.31 8.80
CA PRO A 58 -8.76 -4.91 8.45
C PRO A 58 -9.16 -4.73 6.98
N CYS A 59 -8.61 -5.53 6.07
CA CYS A 59 -8.94 -5.48 4.65
C CYS A 59 -10.44 -5.77 4.40
N LEU A 60 -11.00 -6.81 5.02
CA LEU A 60 -12.42 -7.16 4.88
C LEU A 60 -13.35 -6.14 5.56
N ILE A 61 -12.95 -5.59 6.71
CA ILE A 61 -13.67 -4.54 7.44
C ILE A 61 -13.76 -3.27 6.59
N TYR A 62 -12.65 -2.86 5.97
CA TYR A 62 -12.64 -1.75 5.02
C TYR A 62 -13.49 -2.04 3.78
N GLY A 63 -13.58 -3.31 3.36
CA GLY A 63 -14.50 -3.76 2.30
C GLY A 63 -15.97 -3.52 2.66
N GLU A 64 -16.39 -3.78 3.91
CA GLU A 64 -17.75 -3.49 4.37
C GLU A 64 -18.02 -1.98 4.46
N MET A 65 -17.08 -1.24 5.06
CA MET A 65 -17.23 0.21 5.19
C MET A 65 -17.28 0.90 3.84
N SER A 66 -16.41 0.53 2.90
CA SER A 66 -16.36 1.13 1.58
C SER A 66 -17.56 0.78 0.69
N ALA A 67 -18.18 -0.39 0.90
CA ALA A 67 -19.43 -0.74 0.24
C ALA A 67 -20.63 0.03 0.77
N ALA A 68 -20.63 0.33 2.08
CA ALA A 68 -21.72 1.05 2.75
C ALA A 68 -21.58 2.58 2.63
N LEU A 69 -20.34 3.10 2.58
CA LEU A 69 -20.02 4.52 2.56
C LEU A 69 -18.90 4.80 1.54
N PRO A 70 -19.17 4.72 0.23
CA PRO A 70 -18.17 4.88 -0.82
C PRO A 70 -17.90 6.37 -1.14
N CYS A 71 -17.17 7.03 -0.27
CA CYS A 71 -16.80 8.44 -0.38
C CYS A 71 -15.29 8.62 -0.61
N ALA A 72 -14.84 9.81 -0.97
CA ALA A 72 -13.43 10.15 -0.96
C ALA A 72 -12.91 10.30 0.48
N GLY A 73 -11.61 10.06 0.70
CA GLY A 73 -11.00 10.25 2.02
C GLY A 73 -11.19 9.09 3.01
N GLY A 74 -11.73 7.95 2.58
CA GLY A 74 -11.71 6.66 3.28
C GLY A 74 -11.86 6.74 4.82
N THR A 75 -10.80 6.35 5.55
CA THR A 75 -10.81 6.28 7.03
C THR A 75 -11.16 7.60 7.70
N TYR A 76 -10.81 8.75 7.11
CA TYR A 76 -11.21 10.06 7.64
C TYR A 76 -12.74 10.16 7.77
N ASN A 77 -13.48 9.82 6.71
CA ASN A 77 -14.94 9.88 6.71
C ASN A 77 -15.57 8.81 7.60
N TYR A 78 -14.99 7.61 7.65
CA TYR A 78 -15.46 6.56 8.55
C TYR A 78 -15.31 6.99 10.02
N ALA A 79 -14.19 7.61 10.39
CA ALA A 79 -13.95 8.09 11.73
C ALA A 79 -14.83 9.31 12.09
N LYS A 80 -15.04 10.23 11.14
CA LYS A 80 -15.92 11.39 11.30
C LYS A 80 -17.34 10.96 11.70
N ARG A 81 -17.88 9.95 11.04
CA ARG A 81 -19.24 9.44 11.29
C ARG A 81 -19.29 8.44 12.44
N GLY A 82 -18.37 7.47 12.44
CA GLY A 82 -18.37 6.40 13.44
C GLY A 82 -17.97 6.87 14.84
N LEU A 83 -17.00 7.76 14.93
CA LEU A 83 -16.44 8.26 16.19
C LEU A 83 -16.77 9.74 16.37
N ASN A 84 -15.83 10.60 16.02
CA ASN A 84 -15.95 12.05 16.02
C ASN A 84 -14.86 12.69 15.15
N ARG A 85 -14.87 14.02 15.05
CA ARG A 85 -13.98 14.79 14.17
C ARG A 85 -12.51 14.81 14.63
N VAL A 86 -12.22 14.66 15.93
CA VAL A 86 -10.85 14.54 16.44
C VAL A 86 -10.21 13.28 15.89
N TRP A 87 -10.90 12.14 16.01
CA TRP A 87 -10.44 10.86 15.46
C TRP A 87 -10.32 10.87 13.95
N ALA A 88 -11.25 11.58 13.27
CA ALA A 88 -11.17 11.78 11.83
C ALA A 88 -9.89 12.53 11.41
N ASN A 89 -9.59 13.65 12.09
CA ASN A 89 -8.36 14.39 11.85
C ASN A 89 -7.13 13.52 12.08
N MET A 90 -7.05 12.78 13.18
CA MET A 90 -5.95 11.86 13.46
C MET A 90 -5.79 10.83 12.33
N ALA A 91 -6.88 10.19 11.90
CA ALA A 91 -6.84 9.23 10.80
C ALA A 91 -6.34 9.87 9.49
N GLY A 92 -6.85 11.08 9.18
CA GLY A 92 -6.46 11.82 7.97
C GLY A 92 -4.98 12.19 7.95
N TRP A 93 -4.45 12.76 9.04
CA TRP A 93 -3.04 13.14 9.14
C TRP A 93 -2.12 11.92 9.07
N HIS A 94 -2.41 10.86 9.83
CA HIS A 94 -1.61 9.63 9.82
C HIS A 94 -1.64 8.95 8.44
N TYR A 95 -2.81 8.93 7.78
CA TYR A 95 -2.90 8.41 6.42
C TYR A 95 -2.04 9.21 5.43
N ILE A 96 -2.17 10.54 5.43
CA ILE A 96 -1.40 11.41 4.54
C ILE A 96 0.10 11.19 4.75
N VAL A 97 0.57 11.25 6.00
CA VAL A 97 1.99 11.05 6.33
C VAL A 97 2.48 9.69 5.86
N SER A 98 1.73 8.63 6.15
CA SER A 98 2.14 7.28 5.80
C SER A 98 2.24 7.06 4.30
N VAL A 99 1.19 7.42 3.55
CA VAL A 99 1.14 7.11 2.12
C VAL A 99 2.08 8.02 1.31
N VAL A 100 2.30 9.26 1.76
CA VAL A 100 3.35 10.12 1.19
C VAL A 100 4.73 9.54 1.47
N ALA A 101 4.96 8.99 2.66
CA ALA A 101 6.21 8.31 3.00
C ALA A 101 6.44 7.05 2.13
N ILE A 102 5.39 6.24 1.87
CA ILE A 102 5.47 5.15 0.90
C ILE A 102 5.94 5.70 -0.46
N GLY A 103 5.28 6.72 -1.00
CA GLY A 103 5.64 7.32 -2.29
C GLY A 103 7.10 7.79 -2.36
N ALA A 104 7.60 8.43 -1.31
CA ALA A 104 8.99 8.87 -1.22
C ALA A 104 9.98 7.68 -1.17
N GLY A 105 9.68 6.66 -0.38
CA GLY A 105 10.46 5.42 -0.31
C GLY A 105 10.55 4.70 -1.65
N GLU A 106 9.41 4.60 -2.36
CA GLU A 106 9.33 3.98 -3.68
C GLU A 106 10.19 4.68 -4.74
N THR A 107 10.21 6.00 -4.73
CA THR A 107 11.03 6.74 -5.70
C THR A 107 12.53 6.57 -5.44
N LEU A 108 12.94 6.41 -4.19
CA LEU A 108 14.32 6.07 -3.82
C LEU A 108 14.64 4.62 -4.22
N ALA A 109 13.74 3.66 -3.97
CA ALA A 109 13.90 2.28 -4.39
C ALA A 109 14.01 2.15 -5.91
N PHE A 110 13.11 2.81 -6.65
CA PHE A 110 13.21 2.92 -8.11
C PHE A 110 14.60 3.38 -8.54
N ALA A 111 15.09 4.47 -7.94
CA ALA A 111 16.39 5.03 -8.30
C ALA A 111 17.53 4.02 -8.09
N ASN A 112 17.48 3.22 -7.02
CA ASN A 112 18.49 2.22 -6.73
C ASN A 112 18.44 1.05 -7.72
N TYR A 113 17.27 0.46 -7.98
CA TYR A 113 17.11 -0.59 -9.01
C TYR A 113 17.42 -0.09 -10.42
N PHE A 114 17.04 1.15 -10.73
CA PHE A 114 17.35 1.77 -12.02
C PHE A 114 18.86 1.97 -12.24
N LYS A 115 19.60 2.35 -11.21
CA LYS A 115 21.07 2.47 -11.28
C LYS A 115 21.72 1.12 -11.58
N ILE A 116 21.26 0.05 -10.90
CA ILE A 116 21.77 -1.31 -11.17
C ILE A 116 21.41 -1.76 -12.58
N LEU A 117 20.19 -1.46 -13.05
CA LEU A 117 19.79 -1.75 -14.42
C LEU A 117 20.72 -1.07 -15.43
N MET A 118 21.00 0.21 -15.25
CA MET A 118 21.91 0.95 -16.15
C MET A 118 23.33 0.37 -16.11
N GLU A 119 23.83 -0.01 -14.95
CA GLU A 119 25.12 -0.69 -14.79
C GLU A 119 25.18 -2.00 -15.60
N GLN A 120 24.13 -2.84 -15.53
CA GLN A 120 24.04 -4.09 -16.29
C GLN A 120 23.95 -3.88 -17.81
N LEU A 121 23.47 -2.70 -18.23
CA LEU A 121 23.45 -2.28 -19.64
C LEU A 121 24.74 -1.58 -20.10
N GLY A 122 25.77 -1.50 -19.23
CA GLY A 122 27.03 -0.86 -19.53
C GLY A 122 27.01 0.68 -19.45
N ILE A 123 25.93 1.27 -18.90
CA ILE A 123 25.77 2.71 -18.74
C ILE A 123 26.09 3.09 -17.30
N SER A 124 27.22 3.73 -17.04
CA SER A 124 27.61 4.12 -15.68
C SER A 124 26.94 5.43 -15.26
N ILE A 125 25.90 5.32 -14.41
CA ILE A 125 25.27 6.44 -13.70
C ILE A 125 25.46 6.32 -12.17
N VAL A 126 26.42 5.49 -11.72
CA VAL A 126 26.65 5.21 -10.30
C VAL A 126 26.93 6.48 -9.49
N LYS A 127 27.59 7.47 -10.09
CA LYS A 127 27.90 8.77 -9.42
C LYS A 127 26.68 9.69 -9.26
N LEU A 128 25.58 9.42 -9.95
CA LEU A 128 24.38 10.22 -9.82
C LEU A 128 23.68 9.90 -8.48
N ASP A 129 23.38 10.92 -7.69
CA ASP A 129 22.63 10.73 -6.43
C ASP A 129 21.22 10.19 -6.73
N SER A 130 20.83 9.11 -6.06
CA SER A 130 19.50 8.49 -6.20
C SER A 130 18.36 9.48 -5.91
N ARG A 131 18.60 10.48 -5.06
CA ARG A 131 17.63 11.54 -4.74
C ARG A 131 17.27 12.38 -5.96
N ILE A 132 18.22 12.64 -6.86
CA ILE A 132 17.96 13.41 -8.09
C ILE A 132 17.01 12.65 -8.99
N ILE A 133 17.26 11.35 -9.20
CA ILE A 133 16.39 10.47 -9.98
C ILE A 133 14.99 10.45 -9.34
N ALA A 134 14.92 10.28 -8.02
CA ALA A 134 13.66 10.24 -7.26
C ALA A 134 12.86 11.55 -7.41
N ILE A 135 13.49 12.71 -7.30
CA ILE A 135 12.85 14.04 -7.46
C ILE A 135 12.28 14.21 -8.87
N ILE A 136 13.06 13.85 -9.91
CA ILE A 136 12.59 13.90 -11.30
C ILE A 136 11.37 13.00 -11.48
N LEU A 137 11.41 11.81 -10.92
CA LEU A 137 10.31 10.86 -11.01
C LEU A 137 9.03 11.35 -10.33
N VAL A 138 9.14 11.89 -9.11
CA VAL A 138 7.99 12.54 -8.43
C VAL A 138 7.42 13.65 -9.30
N ALA A 139 8.24 14.52 -9.89
CA ALA A 139 7.77 15.60 -10.76
C ALA A 139 6.96 15.07 -11.97
N VAL A 140 7.39 13.97 -12.59
CA VAL A 140 6.65 13.31 -13.68
C VAL A 140 5.29 12.82 -13.19
N PHE A 141 5.24 12.16 -12.03
CA PHE A 141 3.98 11.65 -11.49
C PHE A 141 3.06 12.74 -10.95
N LEU A 142 3.58 13.87 -10.49
CA LEU A 142 2.76 15.05 -10.18
C LEU A 142 2.03 15.55 -11.43
N ILE A 143 2.73 15.64 -12.56
CA ILE A 143 2.12 16.04 -13.85
C ILE A 143 1.05 15.03 -14.28
N LEU A 144 1.30 13.73 -14.13
CA LEU A 144 0.33 12.67 -14.45
C LEU A 144 -0.93 12.79 -13.60
N ASN A 145 -0.78 12.93 -12.28
CA ASN A 145 -1.91 13.06 -11.35
C ASN A 145 -2.66 14.39 -11.51
N PHE A 146 -1.97 15.43 -11.96
CA PHE A 146 -2.59 16.72 -12.30
C PHE A 146 -3.54 16.60 -13.52
N ARG A 147 -3.21 15.74 -14.51
CA ARG A 147 -3.98 15.57 -15.75
C ARG A 147 -5.27 14.76 -15.61
N GLY A 148 -5.50 14.06 -14.50
CA GLY A 148 -6.76 13.40 -14.21
C GLY A 148 -6.66 11.94 -13.80
N ILE A 149 -7.67 11.48 -13.04
CA ILE A 149 -7.71 10.13 -12.46
C ILE A 149 -7.85 9.01 -13.50
N GLU A 150 -8.50 9.26 -14.62
CA GLU A 150 -8.67 8.24 -15.67
C GLU A 150 -7.32 7.88 -16.31
N GLN A 151 -6.50 8.88 -16.61
CA GLN A 151 -5.15 8.64 -17.16
C GLN A 151 -4.25 7.97 -16.11
N SER A 152 -4.33 8.43 -14.87
CA SER A 152 -3.61 7.83 -13.74
C SER A 152 -4.01 6.37 -13.55
N GLY A 153 -5.30 6.01 -13.60
CA GLY A 153 -5.78 4.64 -13.46
C GLY A 153 -5.39 3.72 -14.62
N LYS A 154 -5.38 4.23 -15.85
CA LYS A 154 -4.89 3.48 -17.03
C LYS A 154 -3.39 3.22 -16.94
N ALA A 155 -2.58 4.22 -16.58
CA ALA A 155 -1.15 4.08 -16.38
C ALA A 155 -0.86 3.06 -15.26
N GLN A 156 -1.57 3.15 -14.14
CA GLN A 156 -1.48 2.20 -13.02
C GLN A 156 -1.70 0.76 -13.47
N THR A 157 -2.76 0.54 -14.24
CA THR A 157 -3.07 -0.79 -14.78
C THR A 157 -1.97 -1.29 -15.71
N ALA A 158 -1.41 -0.44 -16.56
CA ALA A 158 -0.33 -0.79 -17.46
C ALA A 158 0.95 -1.19 -16.68
N PHE A 159 1.33 -0.42 -15.66
CA PHE A 159 2.48 -0.75 -14.80
C PHE A 159 2.30 -2.10 -14.11
N MET A 160 1.11 -2.37 -13.55
CA MET A 160 0.86 -3.63 -12.87
C MET A 160 0.91 -4.84 -13.80
N PHE A 161 0.30 -4.75 -14.99
CA PHE A 161 0.38 -5.86 -15.97
C PHE A 161 1.80 -6.07 -16.49
N PHE A 162 2.55 -4.99 -16.68
CA PHE A 162 3.95 -5.08 -17.04
C PHE A 162 4.76 -5.77 -15.93
N PHE A 163 4.57 -5.37 -14.68
CA PHE A 163 5.20 -6.01 -13.52
C PHE A 163 4.90 -7.50 -13.47
N TRP A 164 3.64 -7.90 -13.59
CA TRP A 164 3.27 -9.32 -13.55
C TRP A 164 3.86 -10.11 -14.70
N GLY A 165 3.89 -9.54 -15.92
CA GLY A 165 4.53 -10.16 -17.07
C GLY A 165 6.03 -10.41 -16.85
N CYS A 166 6.75 -9.39 -16.41
CA CYS A 166 8.18 -9.51 -16.06
C CYS A 166 8.39 -10.53 -14.91
N SER A 167 7.54 -10.52 -13.88
CA SER A 167 7.63 -11.44 -12.74
C SER A 167 7.45 -12.90 -13.17
N VAL A 168 6.44 -13.20 -13.99
CA VAL A 168 6.21 -14.55 -14.51
C VAL A 168 7.41 -15.02 -15.36
N CYS A 169 7.89 -14.18 -16.26
CA CYS A 169 9.07 -14.50 -17.07
C CYS A 169 10.31 -14.75 -16.20
N TRP A 170 10.50 -13.92 -15.16
CA TRP A 170 11.62 -14.04 -14.24
C TRP A 170 11.51 -15.33 -13.41
N PHE A 171 10.34 -15.65 -12.85
CA PHE A 171 10.13 -16.88 -12.10
C PHE A 171 10.41 -18.12 -12.97
N LEU A 172 9.85 -18.18 -14.18
CA LEU A 172 10.08 -19.29 -15.10
C LEU A 172 11.56 -19.45 -15.44
N TYR A 173 12.29 -18.37 -15.63
CA TYR A 173 13.74 -18.40 -15.91
C TYR A 173 14.55 -18.86 -14.70
N MET A 174 14.11 -18.55 -13.48
CA MET A 174 14.85 -18.80 -12.24
C MET A 174 14.53 -20.16 -11.61
N ILE A 175 13.37 -20.80 -11.90
CA ILE A 175 13.01 -22.11 -11.34
C ILE A 175 14.16 -23.14 -11.42
N PRO A 176 14.86 -23.34 -12.57
CA PRO A 176 15.92 -24.34 -12.66
C PRO A 176 17.19 -24.01 -11.86
N LYS A 177 17.27 -22.80 -11.30
CA LYS A 177 18.44 -22.29 -10.55
C LYS A 177 18.22 -22.30 -9.04
N ILE A 178 17.06 -22.78 -8.59
CA ILE A 178 16.71 -22.85 -7.18
C ILE A 178 17.43 -24.04 -6.54
N HIS A 179 18.02 -23.81 -5.40
CA HIS A 179 18.68 -24.80 -4.56
C HIS A 179 17.82 -25.10 -3.34
N VAL A 180 17.27 -26.33 -3.31
CA VAL A 180 16.36 -26.75 -2.21
C VAL A 180 17.09 -26.76 -0.87
N GLU A 181 18.39 -27.07 -0.87
CA GLU A 181 19.25 -27.08 0.32
C GLU A 181 19.36 -25.69 1.01
N TYR A 182 19.12 -24.60 0.30
CA TYR A 182 19.17 -23.24 0.89
C TYR A 182 17.97 -22.96 1.80
N PHE A 183 16.89 -23.72 1.68
CA PHE A 183 15.72 -23.59 2.57
C PHE A 183 15.95 -24.17 3.97
N GLY A 184 17.02 -24.92 4.21
CA GLY A 184 17.37 -25.50 5.50
C GLY A 184 17.53 -24.53 6.68
N GLY A 185 17.34 -23.27 6.39
CA GLY A 185 17.06 -22.22 7.36
C GLY A 185 18.24 -21.81 8.25
N ILE A 186 18.05 -20.76 9.00
CA ILE A 186 18.85 -20.41 10.17
C ILE A 186 18.31 -21.24 11.33
N ALA A 187 19.19 -21.89 12.10
CA ALA A 187 18.79 -22.64 13.27
C ALA A 187 18.04 -21.74 14.27
N MET A 188 17.06 -22.28 14.96
CA MET A 188 16.17 -21.49 15.83
C MET A 188 16.93 -20.75 16.95
N ASN A 189 18.04 -21.31 17.42
CA ASN A 189 18.94 -20.71 18.41
C ASN A 189 19.84 -19.59 17.86
N SER A 190 19.88 -19.42 16.54
CA SER A 190 20.62 -18.35 15.84
C SER A 190 19.73 -17.21 15.37
N LEU A 191 18.43 -17.26 15.69
CA LEU A 191 17.52 -16.17 15.40
C LEU A 191 17.81 -14.94 16.28
N PRO A 192 17.51 -13.73 15.79
CA PRO A 192 17.60 -12.53 16.60
C PRO A 192 16.77 -12.62 17.89
N PRO A 193 17.06 -11.82 18.92
CA PRO A 193 16.23 -11.69 20.12
C PRO A 193 14.76 -11.35 19.77
N PHE A 194 13.84 -11.75 20.64
CA PHE A 194 12.39 -11.61 20.39
C PHE A 194 11.96 -10.19 20.01
N ASN A 195 12.50 -9.17 20.65
CA ASN A 195 12.21 -7.76 20.33
C ASN A 195 12.63 -7.39 18.91
N GLU A 196 13.78 -7.87 18.46
CA GLU A 196 14.28 -7.64 17.10
C GLU A 196 13.45 -8.43 16.08
N MET A 197 13.10 -9.67 16.38
CA MET A 197 12.18 -10.45 15.53
C MET A 197 10.82 -9.77 15.36
N MET A 198 10.29 -9.15 16.42
CA MET A 198 9.03 -8.41 16.34
C MET A 198 9.15 -7.14 15.50
N TYR A 199 10.27 -6.42 15.58
CA TYR A 199 10.56 -5.30 14.68
C TYR A 199 10.63 -5.75 13.22
N ILE A 200 11.39 -6.82 12.93
CA ILE A 200 11.49 -7.44 11.61
C ILE A 200 10.11 -7.85 11.11
N PHE A 201 9.31 -8.51 11.94
CA PHE A 201 7.94 -8.88 11.61
C PHE A 201 7.08 -7.66 11.25
N GLY A 202 7.25 -6.55 11.95
CA GLY A 202 6.60 -5.28 11.63
C GLY A 202 6.92 -4.81 10.21
N LEU A 203 8.18 -4.87 9.78
CA LEU A 203 8.61 -4.52 8.42
C LEU A 203 8.05 -5.49 7.37
N VAL A 204 7.96 -6.79 7.68
CA VAL A 204 7.31 -7.77 6.81
C VAL A 204 5.80 -7.52 6.70
N TRP A 205 5.14 -7.18 7.83
CA TRP A 205 3.74 -6.82 7.82
C TRP A 205 3.49 -5.53 7.00
N TRP A 206 4.41 -4.57 7.03
CA TRP A 206 4.31 -3.35 6.22
C TRP A 206 4.17 -3.65 4.71
N CYS A 207 4.73 -4.77 4.22
CA CYS A 207 4.55 -5.26 2.86
C CYS A 207 3.09 -5.64 2.51
N TYR A 208 2.16 -5.57 3.47
CA TYR A 208 0.72 -5.82 3.28
C TYR A 208 -0.13 -4.56 3.45
N THR A 209 0.49 -3.43 3.78
CA THR A 209 -0.22 -2.18 4.04
C THR A 209 -0.41 -1.36 2.77
N GLY A 210 -1.40 -0.49 2.74
CA GLY A 210 -1.74 0.35 1.58
C GLY A 210 -2.98 -0.13 0.79
N PHE A 211 -3.60 -1.24 1.20
CA PHE A 211 -4.79 -1.79 0.53
C PHE A 211 -5.98 -0.82 0.53
N GLU A 212 -6.06 0.10 1.47
CA GLU A 212 -7.12 1.10 1.59
C GLU A 212 -7.02 2.22 0.54
N THR A 213 -5.99 2.22 -0.29
CA THR A 213 -5.81 3.24 -1.32
C THR A 213 -6.98 3.31 -2.30
N CYS A 214 -7.52 2.17 -2.75
CA CYS A 214 -8.71 2.17 -3.59
C CYS A 214 -9.96 2.68 -2.83
N VAL A 215 -10.01 2.49 -1.52
CA VAL A 215 -11.11 3.00 -0.67
C VAL A 215 -11.08 4.52 -0.59
N SER A 216 -9.90 5.13 -0.56
CA SER A 216 -9.75 6.60 -0.58
C SER A 216 -10.31 7.25 -1.84
N MET A 217 -10.41 6.47 -2.92
CA MET A 217 -10.95 6.87 -4.23
C MET A 217 -12.38 6.36 -4.46
N GLY A 218 -13.13 6.05 -3.40
CA GLY A 218 -14.48 5.51 -3.49
C GLY A 218 -15.45 6.39 -4.29
N ALA A 219 -15.32 7.71 -4.21
CA ALA A 219 -16.11 8.65 -5.00
C ALA A 219 -15.80 8.63 -6.52
N GLU A 220 -14.62 8.13 -6.91
CA GLU A 220 -14.18 8.01 -8.31
C GLU A 220 -14.35 6.59 -8.86
N THR A 221 -14.87 5.64 -8.05
CA THR A 221 -15.07 4.24 -8.42
C THR A 221 -16.48 4.02 -8.99
N LYS A 222 -16.57 3.29 -10.11
CA LYS A 222 -17.82 2.83 -10.71
C LYS A 222 -18.41 1.69 -9.88
N TYR A 223 -19.72 1.77 -9.59
CA TYR A 223 -20.43 0.76 -8.78
C TYR A 223 -19.65 0.36 -7.52
N PRO A 224 -19.26 1.34 -6.68
CA PRO A 224 -18.32 1.12 -5.60
C PRO A 224 -18.80 0.10 -4.57
N GLN A 225 -20.12 -0.01 -4.36
CA GLN A 225 -20.76 -0.99 -3.47
C GLN A 225 -20.42 -2.45 -3.81
N TYR A 226 -20.07 -2.74 -5.07
CA TYR A 226 -19.64 -4.05 -5.55
C TYR A 226 -18.14 -4.09 -5.83
N THR A 227 -17.60 -3.05 -6.43
CA THR A 227 -16.22 -2.99 -6.93
C THR A 227 -15.19 -3.00 -5.80
N LEU A 228 -15.36 -2.15 -4.77
CA LEU A 228 -14.38 -1.99 -3.70
C LEU A 228 -14.21 -3.26 -2.85
N PRO A 229 -15.28 -3.91 -2.31
CA PRO A 229 -15.09 -5.13 -1.52
C PRO A 229 -14.55 -6.30 -2.35
N ARG A 230 -14.82 -6.33 -3.66
CA ARG A 230 -14.27 -7.33 -4.57
C ARG A 230 -12.77 -7.10 -4.81
N ALA A 231 -12.37 -5.85 -5.04
CA ALA A 231 -10.97 -5.48 -5.23
C ALA A 231 -10.14 -5.81 -3.99
N LEU A 232 -10.59 -5.42 -2.80
CA LEU A 232 -9.91 -5.68 -1.54
C LEU A 232 -9.71 -7.18 -1.27
N LYS A 233 -10.77 -8.00 -1.47
CA LYS A 233 -10.67 -9.45 -1.29
C LYS A 233 -9.66 -10.10 -2.23
N ILE A 234 -9.59 -9.68 -3.48
CA ILE A 234 -8.61 -10.19 -4.43
C ILE A 234 -7.22 -9.72 -4.02
N SER A 235 -7.06 -8.45 -3.69
CA SER A 235 -5.76 -7.84 -3.47
C SER A 235 -5.02 -8.42 -2.29
N VAL A 236 -5.68 -8.70 -1.15
CA VAL A 236 -4.99 -9.23 0.04
C VAL A 236 -4.33 -10.59 -0.21
N PHE A 237 -5.00 -11.48 -0.97
CA PHE A 237 -4.43 -12.78 -1.31
C PHE A 237 -3.39 -12.70 -2.44
N MET A 238 -3.59 -11.82 -3.42
CA MET A 238 -2.58 -11.59 -4.46
C MET A 238 -1.30 -10.98 -3.90
N VAL A 239 -1.40 -10.04 -2.96
CA VAL A 239 -0.26 -9.47 -2.25
C VAL A 239 0.49 -10.55 -1.48
N PHE A 240 -0.22 -11.42 -0.77
CA PHE A 240 0.41 -12.57 -0.11
C PHE A 240 1.17 -13.44 -1.12
N ALA A 241 0.51 -13.83 -2.21
CA ALA A 241 1.12 -14.72 -3.18
C ALA A 241 2.39 -14.13 -3.81
N LEU A 242 2.36 -12.82 -4.13
CA LEU A 242 3.53 -12.12 -4.66
C LEU A 242 4.67 -12.05 -3.64
N ASN A 243 4.39 -11.64 -2.40
CA ASN A 243 5.39 -11.61 -1.34
C ASN A 243 6.00 -13.00 -1.10
N ALA A 244 5.16 -14.02 -0.98
CA ALA A 244 5.57 -15.40 -0.75
C ALA A 244 6.47 -15.92 -1.87
N LEU A 245 6.07 -15.72 -3.13
CA LEU A 245 6.83 -16.19 -4.30
C LEU A 245 8.18 -15.48 -4.39
N PHE A 246 8.22 -14.17 -4.34
CA PHE A 246 9.48 -13.43 -4.45
C PHE A 246 10.45 -13.78 -3.32
N GLN A 247 9.99 -13.82 -2.06
CA GLN A 247 10.83 -14.20 -0.93
C GLN A 247 11.32 -15.65 -1.03
N TRP A 248 10.46 -16.56 -1.46
CA TRP A 248 10.82 -17.96 -1.68
C TRP A 248 11.94 -18.09 -2.73
N PHE A 249 11.80 -17.39 -3.86
CA PHE A 249 12.85 -17.38 -4.88
C PHE A 249 14.17 -16.82 -4.34
N LEU A 250 14.13 -15.70 -3.60
CA LEU A 250 15.36 -15.10 -3.06
C LEU A 250 16.06 -16.02 -2.06
N VAL A 251 15.30 -16.68 -1.17
CA VAL A 251 15.85 -17.67 -0.23
C VAL A 251 16.45 -18.87 -0.97
N GLY A 252 15.78 -19.40 -2.01
CA GLY A 252 16.27 -20.53 -2.78
C GLY A 252 17.42 -20.24 -3.74
N LEU A 253 17.73 -18.97 -3.98
CA LEU A 253 18.80 -18.55 -4.89
C LEU A 253 20.06 -18.06 -4.17
N VAL A 254 19.91 -17.55 -2.92
CA VAL A 254 21.00 -16.92 -2.19
C VAL A 254 21.34 -17.75 -0.94
N PRO A 255 22.53 -18.37 -0.88
CA PRO A 255 22.95 -19.13 0.29
C PRO A 255 23.27 -18.22 1.47
N LYS A 256 23.33 -18.81 2.69
CA LYS A 256 23.48 -18.09 3.96
C LYS A 256 24.72 -17.18 4.04
N GLU A 257 25.80 -17.55 3.37
CA GLU A 257 27.05 -16.80 3.36
C GLU A 257 26.87 -15.37 2.84
N PHE A 258 25.87 -15.13 2.01
CA PHE A 258 25.57 -13.83 1.42
C PHE A 258 24.42 -13.07 2.10
N TYR A 259 23.86 -13.59 3.20
CA TYR A 259 22.76 -12.93 3.92
C TYR A 259 23.15 -11.55 4.45
N GLY A 260 24.42 -11.35 4.84
CA GLY A 260 24.93 -10.04 5.23
C GLY A 260 24.83 -8.98 4.11
N ILE A 261 24.95 -9.41 2.83
CA ILE A 261 24.77 -8.54 1.67
C ILE A 261 23.29 -8.13 1.55
N LEU A 262 22.37 -9.08 1.72
CA LEU A 262 20.92 -8.78 1.65
C LEU A 262 20.51 -7.77 2.73
N ALA A 263 20.99 -7.94 3.96
CA ALA A 263 20.67 -7.07 5.08
C ALA A 263 21.16 -5.63 4.90
N ALA A 264 22.31 -5.45 4.23
CA ALA A 264 22.95 -4.15 4.03
C ALA A 264 22.58 -3.44 2.73
N ALA A 265 21.94 -4.14 1.77
CA ALA A 265 21.71 -3.62 0.43
C ALA A 265 20.47 -2.72 0.34
N ASP A 266 20.58 -1.66 -0.43
CA ASP A 266 19.43 -0.82 -0.84
C ASP A 266 18.56 -1.46 -1.95
N ALA A 267 19.09 -2.51 -2.62
CA ALA A 267 18.40 -3.31 -3.63
C ALA A 267 18.71 -4.81 -3.44
N PRO A 268 18.20 -5.45 -2.36
CA PRO A 268 18.60 -6.78 -1.91
C PRO A 268 18.51 -7.88 -2.96
N TYR A 269 17.47 -7.87 -3.81
CA TYR A 269 17.32 -8.85 -4.88
C TYR A 269 18.45 -8.78 -5.91
N ALA A 270 18.78 -7.59 -6.37
CA ALA A 270 19.79 -7.42 -7.39
C ALA A 270 21.21 -7.69 -6.85
N GLU A 271 21.49 -7.20 -5.62
CA GLU A 271 22.78 -7.44 -4.97
C GLU A 271 22.95 -8.91 -4.55
N GLY A 272 21.89 -9.57 -4.08
CA GLY A 272 21.91 -11.00 -3.80
C GLY A 272 22.19 -11.84 -5.06
N LEU A 273 21.57 -11.52 -6.19
CA LEU A 273 21.84 -12.20 -7.48
C LEU A 273 23.26 -11.95 -7.95
N LYS A 274 23.81 -10.74 -7.83
CA LYS A 274 25.22 -10.44 -8.14
C LYS A 274 26.15 -11.30 -7.30
N ALA A 275 25.89 -11.40 -5.99
CA ALA A 275 26.75 -12.16 -5.06
C ALA A 275 26.86 -13.64 -5.42
N VAL A 276 25.80 -14.24 -6.00
CA VAL A 276 25.82 -15.64 -6.47
C VAL A 276 26.19 -15.78 -7.95
N GLY A 277 26.67 -14.72 -8.60
CA GLY A 277 27.11 -14.73 -9.99
C GLY A 277 25.98 -14.76 -11.05
N LEU A 278 24.72 -14.54 -10.64
CA LEU A 278 23.58 -14.50 -11.55
C LEU A 278 23.42 -13.08 -12.13
N VAL A 279 24.39 -12.65 -12.95
CA VAL A 279 24.45 -11.32 -13.57
C VAL A 279 23.86 -11.29 -14.99
N GLY A 280 23.69 -10.10 -15.57
CA GLY A 280 23.16 -9.90 -16.90
C GLY A 280 21.66 -10.07 -16.98
N PHE A 281 21.16 -10.95 -17.87
CA PHE A 281 19.73 -11.08 -18.17
C PHE A 281 18.80 -11.23 -16.93
N PRO A 282 19.10 -12.10 -15.92
CA PRO A 282 18.22 -12.24 -14.78
C PRO A 282 18.08 -10.96 -13.93
N ILE A 283 19.18 -10.19 -13.77
CA ILE A 283 19.13 -8.90 -13.05
C ILE A 283 18.42 -7.85 -13.90
N ILE A 284 18.70 -7.79 -15.21
CA ILE A 284 18.07 -6.85 -16.14
C ILE A 284 16.54 -7.04 -16.11
N LEU A 285 16.06 -8.29 -16.29
CA LEU A 285 14.63 -8.59 -16.30
C LEU A 285 13.97 -8.25 -14.95
N LEU A 286 14.65 -8.59 -13.84
CA LEU A 286 14.17 -8.28 -12.49
C LEU A 286 14.08 -6.77 -12.25
N CYS A 287 15.16 -6.03 -12.52
CA CYS A 287 15.21 -4.58 -12.31
C CYS A 287 14.22 -3.82 -13.21
N ILE A 288 14.02 -4.27 -14.46
CA ILE A 288 12.98 -3.71 -15.33
C ILE A 288 11.59 -3.93 -14.71
N GLY A 289 11.30 -5.15 -14.26
CA GLY A 289 10.01 -5.48 -13.64
C GLY A 289 9.77 -4.67 -12.36
N ILE A 290 10.74 -4.60 -11.45
CA ILE A 290 10.63 -3.85 -10.20
C ILE A 290 10.51 -2.35 -10.49
N ALA A 291 11.49 -1.74 -11.16
CA ALA A 291 11.52 -0.31 -11.36
C ALA A 291 10.33 0.18 -12.20
N PHE A 292 10.15 -0.32 -13.42
CA PHE A 292 9.14 0.20 -14.35
C PHE A 292 7.75 -0.42 -14.16
N GLY A 293 7.61 -1.47 -13.38
CA GLY A 293 6.32 -2.09 -13.03
C GLY A 293 5.94 -1.85 -11.58
N GLY A 294 6.66 -2.46 -10.64
CA GLY A 294 6.38 -2.42 -9.20
C GLY A 294 6.42 -1.00 -8.65
N ASP A 295 7.60 -0.36 -8.67
CA ASP A 295 7.79 0.95 -8.04
C ASP A 295 6.93 2.04 -8.70
N LEU A 296 6.85 2.10 -10.05
CA LEU A 296 5.98 3.09 -10.73
C LEU A 296 4.51 2.88 -10.38
N SER A 297 4.08 1.64 -10.13
CA SER A 297 2.71 1.35 -9.73
C SER A 297 2.38 1.83 -8.31
N THR A 298 3.37 1.94 -7.43
CA THR A 298 3.19 2.43 -6.06
C THR A 298 3.30 3.96 -5.97
N ILE A 299 4.19 4.58 -6.75
CA ILE A 299 4.35 6.03 -6.75
C ILE A 299 3.07 6.75 -7.15
N ASN A 300 2.36 6.23 -8.14
CA ASN A 300 1.13 6.84 -8.65
C ASN A 300 0.04 6.97 -7.57
N PRO A 301 -0.43 5.90 -6.93
CA PRO A 301 -1.40 5.99 -5.84
C PRO A 301 -0.81 6.66 -4.59
N GLY A 302 0.50 6.61 -4.36
CA GLY A 302 1.21 7.32 -3.31
C GLY A 302 1.05 8.86 -3.38
N ILE A 303 0.73 9.39 -4.56
CA ILE A 303 0.39 10.82 -4.76
C ILE A 303 -1.14 11.00 -4.79
N ALA A 304 -1.85 10.13 -5.51
CA ALA A 304 -3.28 10.26 -5.74
C ALA A 304 -4.10 10.17 -4.46
N ALA A 305 -3.85 9.18 -3.61
CA ALA A 305 -4.67 8.92 -2.43
C ALA A 305 -4.54 9.98 -1.33
N PRO A 306 -3.33 10.42 -0.90
CA PRO A 306 -3.20 11.49 0.07
C PRO A 306 -3.85 12.80 -0.39
N ALA A 307 -3.76 13.10 -1.70
CA ALA A 307 -4.41 14.28 -2.26
C ALA A 307 -5.94 14.27 -2.08
N ARG A 308 -6.59 13.08 -2.12
CA ARG A 308 -8.04 12.95 -1.85
C ARG A 308 -8.36 13.14 -0.38
N TYR A 309 -7.48 12.71 0.53
CA TYR A 309 -7.65 13.00 1.95
C TYR A 309 -7.54 14.51 2.22
N ILE A 310 -6.52 15.17 1.69
CA ILE A 310 -6.35 16.63 1.83
C ILE A 310 -7.57 17.36 1.25
N TYR A 311 -8.06 16.95 0.08
CA TYR A 311 -9.28 17.49 -0.53
C TYR A 311 -10.49 17.36 0.39
N THR A 312 -10.79 16.15 0.86
CA THR A 312 -11.94 15.87 1.72
C THR A 312 -11.85 16.65 3.04
N MET A 313 -10.68 16.69 3.67
CA MET A 313 -10.45 17.44 4.90
C MET A 313 -10.60 18.95 4.71
N ALA A 314 -10.22 19.47 3.53
CA ALA A 314 -10.38 20.89 3.20
C ALA A 314 -11.87 21.25 2.93
N GLU A 315 -12.61 20.39 2.25
CA GLU A 315 -14.06 20.56 2.05
C GLU A 315 -14.83 20.57 3.37
N ASP A 316 -14.45 19.73 4.32
CA ASP A 316 -15.04 19.67 5.65
C ASP A 316 -14.61 20.83 6.59
N GLY A 317 -13.68 21.67 6.16
CA GLY A 317 -13.09 22.74 6.99
C GLY A 317 -12.05 22.26 8.00
N ALA A 318 -11.69 20.99 7.99
CA ALA A 318 -10.61 20.42 8.80
C ALA A 318 -9.23 20.91 8.37
N LEU A 319 -9.07 21.29 7.09
CA LEU A 319 -7.90 21.97 6.52
C LEU A 319 -8.34 23.27 5.82
N PRO A 320 -7.39 24.18 5.52
CA PRO A 320 -7.69 25.41 4.79
C PRO A 320 -8.36 25.12 3.43
N LYS A 321 -9.49 25.80 3.14
CA LYS A 321 -10.33 25.54 1.96
C LYS A 321 -9.59 25.65 0.62
N PHE A 322 -8.51 26.46 0.53
CA PHE A 322 -7.74 26.58 -0.71
C PHE A 322 -7.06 25.26 -1.11
N LEU A 323 -6.79 24.35 -0.15
CA LEU A 323 -6.19 23.03 -0.40
C LEU A 323 -7.15 22.10 -1.15
N GLY A 324 -8.46 22.32 -1.02
CA GLY A 324 -9.51 21.56 -1.69
C GLY A 324 -9.85 22.06 -3.12
N LYS A 325 -9.11 23.02 -3.68
CA LYS A 325 -9.41 23.54 -5.02
C LYS A 325 -9.27 22.46 -6.10
N ILE A 326 -10.35 22.30 -6.89
CA ILE A 326 -10.39 21.41 -8.05
C ILE A 326 -10.01 22.17 -9.32
N HIS A 327 -9.19 21.56 -10.16
CA HIS A 327 -8.78 22.13 -11.44
C HIS A 327 -9.98 22.16 -12.43
N PRO A 328 -10.30 23.30 -13.07
CA PRO A 328 -11.51 23.45 -13.90
C PRO A 328 -11.59 22.44 -15.05
N LYS A 329 -10.45 22.19 -15.72
CA LYS A 329 -10.37 21.31 -16.90
C LYS A 329 -10.20 19.82 -16.51
N PHE A 330 -9.29 19.54 -15.57
CA PHE A 330 -8.88 18.17 -15.28
C PHE A 330 -9.67 17.50 -14.15
N LYS A 331 -10.49 18.28 -13.42
CA LYS A 331 -11.33 17.81 -12.32
C LYS A 331 -10.55 17.06 -11.21
N THR A 332 -9.31 17.49 -10.97
CA THR A 332 -8.41 16.95 -9.95
C THR A 332 -8.14 17.97 -8.84
N PRO A 333 -7.89 17.54 -7.59
CA PRO A 333 -7.55 18.44 -6.47
C PRO A 333 -6.08 18.89 -6.60
N TYR A 334 -5.80 19.79 -7.54
CA TYR A 334 -4.45 20.14 -7.97
C TYR A 334 -3.57 20.76 -6.88
N VAL A 335 -4.16 21.55 -5.98
CA VAL A 335 -3.39 22.13 -4.87
C VAL A 335 -2.95 21.05 -3.89
N ALA A 336 -3.84 20.09 -3.59
CA ALA A 336 -3.50 18.95 -2.74
C ALA A 336 -2.40 18.08 -3.38
N VAL A 337 -2.45 17.85 -4.69
CA VAL A 337 -1.40 17.13 -5.44
C VAL A 337 -0.05 17.84 -5.31
N ILE A 338 -0.01 19.18 -5.43
CA ILE A 338 1.23 19.95 -5.25
C ILE A 338 1.75 19.82 -3.81
N VAL A 339 0.89 19.91 -2.81
CA VAL A 339 1.29 19.76 -1.39
C VAL A 339 1.89 18.38 -1.13
N VAL A 340 1.26 17.33 -1.63
CA VAL A 340 1.80 15.97 -1.57
C VAL A 340 3.19 15.88 -2.21
N GLY A 341 3.37 16.53 -3.38
CA GLY A 341 4.67 16.61 -4.04
C GLY A 341 5.74 17.29 -3.21
N VAL A 342 5.43 18.42 -2.59
CA VAL A 342 6.37 19.14 -1.72
C VAL A 342 6.79 18.27 -0.52
N ILE A 343 5.84 17.56 0.12
CA ILE A 343 6.15 16.66 1.23
C ILE A 343 7.04 15.50 0.75
N ASN A 344 6.75 14.93 -0.44
CA ASN A 344 7.62 13.89 -1.03
C ASN A 344 9.06 14.40 -1.22
N PHE A 345 9.26 15.61 -1.76
CA PHE A 345 10.60 16.18 -1.95
C PHE A 345 11.35 16.34 -0.63
N ILE A 346 10.67 16.77 0.44
CA ILE A 346 11.27 16.88 1.77
C ILE A 346 11.68 15.51 2.29
N LEU A 347 10.84 14.49 2.15
CA LEU A 347 11.13 13.13 2.62
C LEU A 347 12.28 12.49 1.83
N ILE A 348 12.29 12.64 0.50
CA ILE A 348 13.40 12.15 -0.35
C ILE A 348 14.74 12.78 0.07
N ALA A 349 14.73 14.05 0.48
CA ALA A 349 15.94 14.72 0.94
C ALA A 349 16.55 14.06 2.19
N THR A 350 15.76 13.37 3.04
CA THR A 350 16.29 12.62 4.20
C THR A 350 17.13 11.42 3.79
N GLY A 351 16.82 10.76 2.68
CA GLY A 351 17.57 9.66 2.09
C GLY A 351 17.49 8.32 2.84
N SER A 352 16.73 8.21 3.93
CA SER A 352 16.65 6.99 4.76
C SER A 352 15.36 6.22 4.50
N ILE A 353 15.41 5.19 3.64
CA ILE A 353 14.26 4.32 3.33
C ILE A 353 13.73 3.62 4.59
N ASN A 354 14.60 3.07 5.44
CA ASN A 354 14.18 2.34 6.64
C ASN A 354 13.44 3.23 7.65
N TYR A 355 13.91 4.47 7.85
CA TYR A 355 13.21 5.42 8.72
C TYR A 355 11.85 5.82 8.15
N ILE A 356 11.81 6.12 6.85
CA ILE A 356 10.56 6.45 6.12
C ILE A 356 9.55 5.30 6.23
N ALA A 357 10.02 4.05 6.03
CA ALA A 357 9.20 2.85 6.16
C ALA A 357 8.65 2.67 7.58
N SER A 358 9.47 2.89 8.61
CA SER A 358 9.05 2.77 10.02
C SER A 358 8.00 3.83 10.41
N VAL A 359 8.15 5.08 9.96
CA VAL A 359 7.16 6.15 10.19
C VAL A 359 5.85 5.82 9.46
N SER A 360 5.93 5.32 8.23
CA SER A 360 4.77 4.87 7.45
C SER A 360 4.03 3.74 8.16
N LEU A 361 4.75 2.69 8.58
CA LEU A 361 4.21 1.53 9.27
C LEU A 361 3.41 1.93 10.52
N ILE A 362 4.01 2.76 11.40
CA ILE A 362 3.36 3.19 12.65
C ILE A 362 2.12 4.02 12.35
N SER A 363 2.23 4.95 11.41
CA SER A 363 1.10 5.81 11.02
C SER A 363 -0.05 5.02 10.41
N LEU A 364 0.21 4.00 9.58
CA LEU A 364 -0.83 3.11 9.05
C LEU A 364 -1.45 2.21 10.12
N ALA A 365 -0.65 1.68 11.05
CA ALA A 365 -1.18 0.91 12.17
C ALA A 365 -2.19 1.74 12.98
N ILE A 366 -1.85 3.00 13.29
CA ILE A 366 -2.76 3.94 13.97
C ILE A 366 -4.00 4.19 13.12
N CYS A 367 -3.85 4.43 11.82
CA CYS A 367 -4.97 4.65 10.91
C CYS A 367 -5.92 3.44 10.85
N TYR A 368 -5.40 2.22 10.77
CA TYR A 368 -6.21 0.99 10.74
C TYR A 368 -6.90 0.71 12.08
N MET A 369 -6.25 0.99 13.20
CA MET A 369 -6.91 0.91 14.51
C MET A 369 -8.08 1.89 14.61
N ILE A 370 -7.90 3.13 14.16
CA ILE A 370 -8.99 4.12 14.07
C ILE A 370 -10.08 3.63 13.12
N GLY A 371 -9.73 3.01 12.00
CA GLY A 371 -10.68 2.39 11.07
C GLY A 371 -11.52 1.29 11.73
N CYS A 372 -10.91 0.41 12.52
CA CYS A 372 -11.60 -0.63 13.28
C CYS A 372 -12.54 -0.03 14.35
N LEU A 373 -12.10 0.99 15.09
CA LEU A 373 -12.94 1.72 16.04
C LEU A 373 -14.12 2.39 15.32
N SER A 374 -13.87 2.97 14.14
CA SER A 374 -14.88 3.62 13.30
C SER A 374 -15.95 2.63 12.83
N TYR A 375 -15.54 1.42 12.43
CA TYR A 375 -16.47 0.35 12.05
C TYR A 375 -17.42 -0.01 13.19
N MET A 376 -16.89 -0.19 14.41
CA MET A 376 -17.71 -0.47 15.60
C MET A 376 -18.66 0.69 15.90
N GLY A 377 -18.17 1.93 15.80
CA GLY A 377 -18.97 3.13 15.95
C GLY A 377 -20.08 3.28 14.92
N LEU A 378 -19.79 3.02 13.64
CA LEU A 378 -20.78 3.04 12.55
C LEU A 378 -21.86 1.98 12.74
N LYS A 379 -21.52 0.78 13.20
CA LYS A 379 -22.53 -0.24 13.55
C LYS A 379 -23.45 0.17 14.65
N LYS A 380 -22.94 0.87 15.67
CA LYS A 380 -23.73 1.35 16.81
C LYS A 380 -24.60 2.55 16.45
N LYS A 381 -24.05 3.53 15.71
CA LYS A 381 -24.77 4.79 15.40
C LYS A 381 -25.75 4.66 14.23
N TYR A 382 -25.45 3.78 13.28
CA TYR A 382 -26.22 3.59 12.04
C TYR A 382 -26.55 2.11 11.83
N PRO A 383 -27.38 1.49 12.69
CA PRO A 383 -27.72 0.05 12.58
C PRO A 383 -28.44 -0.28 11.26
N ASP A 384 -29.27 0.62 10.75
CA ASP A 384 -30.09 0.44 9.56
C ASP A 384 -29.37 0.81 8.25
N MET A 385 -28.10 1.25 8.31
CA MET A 385 -27.31 1.55 7.12
C MET A 385 -27.23 0.34 6.20
N LYS A 386 -27.53 0.51 4.91
CA LYS A 386 -27.36 -0.53 3.89
C LYS A 386 -25.91 -0.97 3.81
N ARG A 387 -25.64 -2.25 4.01
CA ARG A 387 -24.32 -2.89 3.90
C ARG A 387 -24.37 -3.98 2.85
N PRO A 388 -24.11 -3.66 1.58
CA PRO A 388 -24.15 -4.63 0.48
C PRO A 388 -23.17 -5.80 0.66
N TYR A 389 -22.06 -5.54 1.37
CA TYR A 389 -21.10 -6.55 1.79
C TYR A 389 -20.96 -6.51 3.32
N LYS A 390 -20.90 -7.69 3.95
CA LYS A 390 -20.67 -7.84 5.39
C LYS A 390 -19.37 -8.60 5.63
N ALA A 391 -18.46 -8.04 6.41
CA ALA A 391 -17.20 -8.68 6.77
C ALA A 391 -17.46 -9.84 7.75
N PRO A 392 -16.89 -11.03 7.52
CA PRO A 392 -16.98 -12.13 8.47
C PRO A 392 -16.29 -11.74 9.79
N LEU A 393 -16.83 -12.23 10.91
CA LEU A 393 -16.38 -11.93 12.29
C LEU A 393 -16.36 -10.42 12.68
N GLY A 394 -16.64 -9.52 11.79
CA GLY A 394 -16.86 -8.07 11.97
C GLY A 394 -16.15 -7.46 13.19
N VAL A 395 -16.90 -7.29 14.31
CA VAL A 395 -16.38 -6.67 15.54
C VAL A 395 -15.24 -7.47 16.18
N VAL A 396 -15.30 -8.80 16.14
CA VAL A 396 -14.23 -9.67 16.67
C VAL A 396 -12.94 -9.45 15.88
N GLY A 397 -13.04 -9.36 14.55
CA GLY A 397 -11.90 -9.02 13.69
C GLY A 397 -11.32 -7.65 13.99
N CYS A 398 -12.15 -6.64 14.33
CA CYS A 398 -11.69 -5.33 14.77
C CYS A 398 -10.87 -5.41 16.06
N ILE A 399 -11.39 -6.10 17.08
CA ILE A 399 -10.70 -6.25 18.37
C ILE A 399 -9.37 -6.96 18.17
N PHE A 400 -9.37 -8.06 17.43
CA PHE A 400 -8.14 -8.80 17.09
C PHE A 400 -7.11 -7.87 16.42
N THR A 401 -7.51 -7.12 15.40
CA THR A 401 -6.62 -6.17 14.70
C THR A 401 -6.04 -5.12 15.64
N ILE A 402 -6.87 -4.50 16.49
CA ILE A 402 -6.41 -3.48 17.45
C ILE A 402 -5.39 -4.07 18.42
N VAL A 403 -5.67 -5.24 19.00
CA VAL A 403 -4.77 -5.89 19.96
C VAL A 403 -3.42 -6.23 19.33
N VAL A 404 -3.44 -6.83 18.14
CA VAL A 404 -2.22 -7.21 17.41
C VAL A 404 -1.40 -5.97 17.04
N TYR A 405 -2.03 -4.92 16.54
CA TYR A 405 -1.30 -3.71 16.14
C TYR A 405 -0.76 -2.94 17.34
N CYS A 406 -1.51 -2.85 18.46
CA CYS A 406 -0.97 -2.30 19.69
C CYS A 406 0.27 -3.08 20.16
N PHE A 407 0.21 -4.42 20.10
CA PHE A 407 1.34 -5.26 20.46
C PHE A 407 2.56 -5.01 19.53
N MET A 408 2.35 -4.92 18.22
CA MET A 408 3.42 -4.63 17.27
C MET A 408 4.08 -3.27 17.50
N LEU A 409 3.30 -2.25 17.85
CA LEU A 409 3.83 -0.92 18.13
C LEU A 409 4.79 -0.87 19.33
N ILE A 410 4.70 -1.80 20.29
CA ILE A 410 5.62 -1.90 21.42
C ILE A 410 7.07 -2.14 20.95
N PHE A 411 7.23 -2.86 19.83
CA PHE A 411 8.52 -3.25 19.26
C PHE A 411 8.95 -2.40 18.06
N ALA A 412 8.18 -1.38 17.71
CA ALA A 412 8.48 -0.51 16.58
C ALA A 412 9.72 0.38 16.86
N ASP A 413 10.29 0.92 15.77
CA ASP A 413 11.43 1.84 15.86
C ASP A 413 11.13 3.06 16.75
N LYS A 414 12.00 3.34 17.73
CA LYS A 414 11.78 4.39 18.73
C LYS A 414 11.75 5.79 18.13
N ALA A 415 12.60 6.07 17.14
CA ALA A 415 12.63 7.39 16.51
C ALA A 415 11.37 7.62 15.69
N ALA A 416 10.91 6.60 14.98
CA ALA A 416 9.66 6.64 14.23
C ALA A 416 8.43 6.74 15.16
N LEU A 417 8.43 6.08 16.33
CA LEU A 417 7.39 6.23 17.35
C LEU A 417 7.30 7.66 17.88
N ILE A 418 8.45 8.27 18.20
CA ILE A 418 8.52 9.66 18.65
C ILE A 418 7.95 10.58 17.55
N THR A 419 8.38 10.39 16.31
CA THR A 419 7.89 11.19 15.17
C THR A 419 6.38 11.05 14.98
N SER A 420 5.85 9.82 15.03
CA SER A 420 4.40 9.58 14.93
C SER A 420 3.64 10.14 16.12
N GLY A 421 4.23 10.11 17.33
CA GLY A 421 3.69 10.76 18.52
C GLY A 421 3.63 12.29 18.36
N ILE A 422 4.70 12.91 17.85
CA ILE A 422 4.72 14.35 17.55
C ILE A 422 3.64 14.70 16.53
N ILE A 423 3.49 13.93 15.46
CA ILE A 423 2.45 14.12 14.45
C ILE A 423 1.06 14.07 15.10
N THR A 424 0.82 13.09 15.97
CA THR A 424 -0.44 12.96 16.71
C THR A 424 -0.73 14.21 17.55
N VAL A 425 0.24 14.67 18.32
CA VAL A 425 0.11 15.88 19.18
C VAL A 425 -0.14 17.12 18.33
N LEU A 426 0.64 17.30 17.25
CA LEU A 426 0.44 18.44 16.33
C LEU A 426 -0.93 18.41 15.66
N CYS A 427 -1.42 17.23 15.27
CA CYS A 427 -2.76 17.06 14.72
C CYS A 427 -3.85 17.50 15.72
N VAL A 428 -3.74 17.08 16.99
CA VAL A 428 -4.70 17.43 18.03
C VAL A 428 -4.65 18.95 18.33
N ILE A 429 -3.46 19.52 18.45
CA ILE A 429 -3.30 20.97 18.64
C ILE A 429 -3.91 21.73 17.45
N PHE A 430 -3.60 21.33 16.22
CA PHE A 430 -4.14 21.95 15.01
C PHE A 430 -5.67 21.84 14.96
N TYR A 431 -6.22 20.71 15.37
CA TYR A 431 -7.66 20.51 15.45
C TYR A 431 -8.32 21.56 16.35
N PHE A 432 -7.87 21.73 17.59
CA PHE A 432 -8.48 22.69 18.54
C PHE A 432 -8.17 24.15 18.18
N ALA A 433 -6.99 24.43 17.61
CA ALA A 433 -6.61 25.78 17.20
C ALA A 433 -7.34 26.29 15.96
N TYR A 434 -7.55 25.41 14.97
CA TYR A 434 -8.08 25.76 13.67
C TYR A 434 -9.34 25.02 13.27
N SER A 435 -9.27 23.66 13.16
CA SER A 435 -10.31 22.85 12.53
C SER A 435 -11.64 22.95 13.25
N HIS A 436 -11.65 22.85 14.58
CA HIS A 436 -12.87 22.92 15.41
C HIS A 436 -13.68 24.21 15.18
N ARG A 437 -13.02 25.32 14.87
CA ARG A 437 -13.67 26.62 14.61
C ARG A 437 -14.18 26.79 13.18
N LYS A 438 -13.73 25.95 12.26
CA LYS A 438 -14.00 26.05 10.81
C LYS A 438 -14.80 24.88 10.25
N GLU A 439 -15.18 23.95 11.13
CA GLU A 439 -15.96 22.77 10.76
C GLU A 439 -17.27 23.14 10.07
N CYS A 440 -17.51 22.52 8.92
CA CYS A 440 -18.78 22.59 8.22
C CYS A 440 -19.83 21.70 8.91
N ALA A 441 -21.12 21.97 8.69
CA ALA A 441 -22.17 21.04 9.10
C ALA A 441 -21.92 19.67 8.44
N MET A 442 -22.20 18.59 9.20
CA MET A 442 -22.03 17.25 8.67
C MET A 442 -23.14 17.00 7.63
N PRO A 443 -22.80 16.72 6.36
CA PRO A 443 -23.82 16.40 5.35
C PRO A 443 -24.56 15.12 5.73
N THR A 444 -25.75 14.88 5.19
CA THR A 444 -26.42 13.58 5.32
C THR A 444 -25.58 12.49 4.64
N ILE A 445 -25.89 11.21 4.90
CA ILE A 445 -25.16 10.10 4.23
C ILE A 445 -25.41 10.18 2.72
N GLU A 446 -26.66 10.42 2.31
CA GLU A 446 -27.05 10.55 0.92
C GLU A 446 -26.32 11.70 0.20
N GLU A 447 -26.15 12.85 0.86
CA GLU A 447 -25.43 13.98 0.30
C GLU A 447 -23.93 13.70 0.15
N GLU A 448 -23.34 12.93 1.06
CA GLU A 448 -21.91 12.59 1.03
C GLU A 448 -21.58 11.53 -0.01
N ILE A 449 -22.42 10.48 -0.14
CA ILE A 449 -22.21 9.38 -1.11
C ILE A 449 -22.64 9.80 -2.51
N GLY A 450 -23.58 10.75 -2.60
CA GLY A 450 -24.24 11.11 -3.85
C GLY A 450 -25.13 9.96 -4.37
N VAL A 451 -25.53 10.07 -5.62
CA VAL A 451 -26.31 9.00 -6.27
C VAL A 451 -25.39 7.83 -6.58
N ILE A 452 -25.65 6.69 -5.94
CA ILE A 452 -25.02 5.41 -6.29
C ILE A 452 -25.89 4.73 -7.32
N GLU A 453 -25.41 4.67 -8.55
CA GLU A 453 -26.07 3.96 -9.62
C GLU A 453 -26.04 2.44 -9.36
N GLU A 454 -27.17 1.78 -9.56
CA GLU A 454 -27.20 0.32 -9.64
C GLU A 454 -26.89 -0.11 -11.08
N PRO A 455 -26.03 -1.12 -11.27
CA PRO A 455 -25.72 -1.61 -12.60
C PRO A 455 -26.95 -2.31 -13.20
N ASP A 456 -27.18 -2.09 -14.50
CA ASP A 456 -28.16 -2.89 -15.24
C ASP A 456 -27.73 -4.37 -15.27
N GLU A 457 -28.67 -5.26 -15.65
CA GLU A 457 -28.41 -6.72 -15.63
C GLU A 457 -27.23 -7.12 -16.53
N GLN A 458 -27.05 -6.47 -17.69
CA GLN A 458 -25.94 -6.77 -18.58
C GLN A 458 -24.58 -6.35 -17.96
N THR A 459 -24.53 -5.17 -17.38
CA THR A 459 -23.35 -4.67 -16.67
C THR A 459 -23.02 -5.54 -15.47
N LYS A 460 -24.02 -5.97 -14.70
CA LYS A 460 -23.87 -6.85 -13.54
C LYS A 460 -23.28 -8.21 -13.93
N VAL A 461 -23.81 -8.85 -14.97
CA VAL A 461 -23.27 -10.10 -15.51
C VAL A 461 -21.81 -9.93 -15.95
N LYS A 462 -21.48 -8.81 -16.62
CA LYS A 462 -20.10 -8.51 -17.03
C LYS A 462 -19.17 -8.33 -15.83
N MET A 463 -19.62 -7.62 -14.80
CA MET A 463 -18.85 -7.41 -13.55
C MET A 463 -18.65 -8.74 -12.80
N ASP A 464 -19.66 -9.60 -12.74
CA ASP A 464 -19.57 -10.90 -12.07
C ASP A 464 -18.62 -11.84 -12.81
N ARG A 465 -18.65 -11.84 -14.15
CA ARG A 465 -17.68 -12.59 -14.98
C ARG A 465 -16.25 -12.09 -14.77
N GLN A 466 -16.03 -10.79 -14.75
CA GLN A 466 -14.72 -10.21 -14.47
C GLN A 466 -14.23 -10.62 -13.09
N TYR A 467 -15.07 -10.50 -12.07
CA TYR A 467 -14.73 -10.90 -10.72
C TYR A 467 -14.43 -12.40 -10.61
N ALA A 468 -15.18 -13.25 -11.29
CA ALA A 468 -14.94 -14.70 -11.31
C ALA A 468 -13.55 -15.03 -11.89
N ILE A 469 -13.15 -14.38 -12.99
CA ILE A 469 -11.81 -14.55 -13.58
C ILE A 469 -10.73 -14.17 -12.58
N TRP A 470 -10.81 -12.98 -11.98
CA TRP A 470 -9.85 -12.51 -10.99
C TRP A 470 -9.76 -13.44 -9.77
N LYS A 471 -10.93 -13.91 -9.28
CA LYS A 471 -11.02 -14.84 -8.16
C LYS A 471 -10.31 -16.16 -8.46
N VAL A 472 -10.55 -16.74 -9.64
CA VAL A 472 -9.90 -18.00 -10.06
C VAL A 472 -8.38 -17.80 -10.17
N CYS A 473 -7.91 -16.75 -10.83
CA CYS A 473 -6.49 -16.43 -10.93
C CYS A 473 -5.85 -16.28 -9.54
N THR A 474 -6.51 -15.56 -8.64
CA THR A 474 -6.02 -15.35 -7.27
C THR A 474 -5.94 -16.66 -6.50
N ILE A 475 -6.95 -17.51 -6.60
CA ILE A 475 -6.93 -18.83 -5.94
C ILE A 475 -5.78 -19.66 -6.47
N ILE A 476 -5.59 -19.74 -7.79
CA ILE A 476 -4.50 -20.53 -8.40
C ILE A 476 -3.14 -20.03 -7.89
N VAL A 477 -2.86 -18.73 -7.97
CA VAL A 477 -1.57 -18.17 -7.57
C VAL A 477 -1.35 -18.32 -6.06
N THR A 478 -2.39 -18.15 -5.24
CA THR A 478 -2.33 -18.37 -3.78
C THR A 478 -2.07 -19.85 -3.44
N CYS A 479 -2.73 -20.77 -4.14
CA CYS A 479 -2.49 -22.22 -3.94
C CYS A 479 -1.06 -22.61 -4.34
N ILE A 480 -0.54 -22.04 -5.42
CA ILE A 480 0.88 -22.23 -5.81
C ILE A 480 1.80 -21.70 -4.70
N ALA A 481 1.57 -20.49 -4.22
CA ALA A 481 2.35 -19.89 -3.14
C ALA A 481 2.30 -20.75 -1.86
N LEU A 482 1.13 -21.23 -1.45
CA LEU A 482 0.98 -22.11 -0.29
C LEU A 482 1.63 -23.48 -0.53
N GLY A 483 1.50 -24.06 -1.72
CA GLY A 483 2.14 -25.34 -2.07
C GLY A 483 3.66 -25.28 -1.95
N ILE A 484 4.24 -24.19 -2.40
CA ILE A 484 5.68 -23.92 -2.30
C ILE A 484 6.15 -23.85 -0.83
N TYR A 485 5.31 -23.41 0.11
CA TYR A 485 5.62 -23.43 1.56
C TYR A 485 5.75 -24.84 2.13
N ILE A 486 5.00 -25.77 1.59
CA ILE A 486 4.97 -27.17 2.08
C ILE A 486 6.18 -27.95 1.57
N ILE A 487 6.67 -27.65 0.36
CA ILE A 487 7.77 -28.40 -0.28
C ILE A 487 9.03 -28.45 0.61
N PRO A 488 9.55 -27.36 1.18
CA PRO A 488 10.74 -27.42 2.03
C PRO A 488 10.51 -28.09 3.39
N MET A 489 9.25 -28.30 3.80
CA MET A 489 8.91 -28.99 5.06
C MET A 489 8.81 -30.49 4.88
N VAL A 490 8.67 -30.97 3.64
CA VAL A 490 8.46 -32.39 3.29
C VAL A 490 9.72 -33.01 2.68
N LEU A 491 10.58 -32.21 2.09
CA LEU A 491 11.90 -32.57 1.54
C LEU A 491 13.00 -32.42 2.60
#